data_ede4be0dc373844228649d2e7dc5e462
#
_entry.id   ede4be0dc373844228649d2e7dc5e462
#
_cell.length_a   1.000
_cell.length_b   1.000
_cell.length_c   1.000
_cell.angle_alpha   90.00
_cell.angle_beta   90.00
_cell.angle_gamma   90.00
#
_symmetry.space_group_name_H-M   'P 1'
#
loop_
_entity.id
_entity.type
_entity.pdbx_description
1 polymer ?
#
loop_
_entity_poly.entity_id
_entity_poly.type
_entity_poly.pdbx_seq_one_letter_code
_entity_poly.pdbx_strand_id
1 'polypeptide(L)' 'MLSEKERLVISMRFGLDGYDNKTLEEISGYFNLSKERIRQIEMRALEKLRHPSRRKLLEGYF' A
#
# COMPACT_ATOMS: atom_id res chain seq x y z
N MET A 1 -5.08 -11.69 0.20
CA MET A 1 -3.66 -11.35 0.45
C MET A 1 -3.20 -10.23 -0.45
N LEU A 2 -2.28 -9.42 0.04
CA LEU A 2 -1.71 -8.37 -0.78
C LEU A 2 -0.73 -8.96 -1.79
N SER A 3 -0.77 -8.46 -3.02
CA SER A 3 0.25 -8.81 -3.98
C SER A 3 1.55 -8.11 -3.60
N GLU A 4 2.65 -8.57 -4.17
CA GLU A 4 3.94 -7.96 -3.89
C GLU A 4 3.95 -6.47 -4.26
N LYS A 5 3.35 -6.14 -5.39
CA LYS A 5 3.29 -4.74 -5.82
C LYS A 5 2.45 -3.90 -4.85
N GLU A 6 1.32 -4.42 -4.42
CA GLU A 6 0.48 -3.72 -3.46
C GLU A 6 1.22 -3.50 -2.14
N ARG A 7 1.92 -4.52 -1.69
CA ARG A 7 2.68 -4.42 -0.47
C ARG A 7 3.79 -3.37 -0.58
N LEU A 8 4.49 -3.35 -1.70
CA LEU A 8 5.54 -2.37 -1.93
C LEU A 8 5.01 -0.95 -1.97
N VAL A 9 3.88 -0.77 -2.64
CA VAL A 9 3.27 0.56 -2.71
C VAL A 9 2.91 1.05 -1.32
N ILE A 10 2.29 0.20 -0.52
CA ILE A 10 1.91 0.57 0.85
C ILE A 10 3.16 0.84 1.69
N SER A 11 4.18 0.00 1.57
CA SER A 11 5.40 0.18 2.34
C SER A 11 6.07 1.51 2.01
N MET A 12 6.13 1.85 0.74
CA MET A 12 6.72 3.11 0.31
C MET A 12 5.87 4.31 0.71
N ARG A 13 4.56 4.15 0.64
CA ARG A 13 3.65 5.25 0.93
C ARG A 13 3.64 5.61 2.41
N PHE A 14 3.75 4.62 3.27
CA PHE A 14 3.67 4.81 4.70
C PHE A 14 4.99 4.62 5.44
N GLY A 15 6.07 4.42 4.70
CA GLY A 15 7.39 4.30 5.29
C GLY A 15 7.58 3.03 6.10
N LEU A 16 7.08 1.90 5.59
CA LEU A 16 7.20 0.61 6.26
C LEU A 16 8.38 -0.17 5.69
N ASP A 17 8.79 -1.21 6.40
CA ASP A 17 9.82 -2.14 5.94
C ASP A 17 11.12 -1.45 5.54
N GLY A 18 11.49 -0.39 6.27
CA GLY A 18 12.73 0.31 5.99
C GLY A 18 12.66 1.33 4.87
N TYR A 19 11.49 1.48 4.26
CA TYR A 19 11.31 2.50 3.23
C TYR A 19 11.00 3.84 3.84
N ASP A 20 11.46 4.90 3.17
CA ASP A 20 11.08 6.25 3.54
C ASP A 20 9.67 6.54 3.03
N ASN A 21 8.99 7.43 3.73
CA ASN A 21 7.69 7.90 3.29
C ASN A 21 7.83 8.61 1.94
N LYS A 22 7.14 8.09 0.92
CA LYS A 22 7.24 8.65 -0.42
C LYS A 22 5.90 9.18 -0.91
N THR A 23 5.98 10.17 -1.80
CA THR A 23 4.76 10.71 -2.41
C THR A 23 4.29 9.77 -3.52
N LEU A 24 3.03 9.97 -3.95
CA LEU A 24 2.51 9.19 -5.06
C LEU A 24 3.32 9.41 -6.33
N GLU A 25 3.82 10.63 -6.51
CA GLU A 25 4.64 10.95 -7.67
C GLU A 25 5.95 10.16 -7.66
N GLU A 26 6.58 10.08 -6.51
CA GLU A 26 7.82 9.32 -6.37
C GLU A 26 7.59 7.84 -6.61
N ILE A 27 6.51 7.31 -6.07
CA ILE A 27 6.18 5.90 -6.24
C ILE A 27 5.83 5.61 -7.70
N SER A 28 5.11 6.52 -8.35
CA SER A 28 4.77 6.34 -9.75
C SER A 28 6.02 6.29 -10.62
N GLY A 29 7.02 7.09 -10.30
CA GLY A 29 8.28 7.05 -11.00
C GLY A 29 9.02 5.74 -10.79
N TYR A 30 8.97 5.23 -9.57
CA TYR A 30 9.63 3.97 -9.24
C TYR A 30 9.06 2.80 -10.05
N PHE A 31 7.73 2.75 -10.17
CA PHE A 31 7.07 1.67 -10.89
C PHE A 31 6.83 1.97 -12.36
N ASN A 32 7.14 3.20 -12.79
CA ASN A 32 6.87 3.63 -14.16
C ASN A 32 5.39 3.53 -14.49
N LEU A 33 4.57 3.93 -13.53
CA LEU A 33 3.11 3.97 -13.67
C LEU A 33 2.63 5.39 -13.37
N SER A 34 1.38 5.68 -13.77
CA SER A 34 0.81 6.99 -13.48
C SER A 34 0.47 7.11 -11.99
N LYS A 35 0.36 8.34 -11.52
CA LYS A 35 -0.05 8.57 -10.13
C LYS A 35 -1.43 7.99 -9.87
N GLU A 36 -2.30 8.10 -10.86
CA GLU A 36 -3.65 7.56 -10.74
C GLU A 36 -3.61 6.05 -10.54
N ARG A 37 -2.75 5.37 -11.29
CA ARG A 37 -2.62 3.93 -11.16
C ARG A 37 -2.09 3.54 -9.77
N ILE A 38 -1.09 4.28 -9.29
CA ILE A 38 -0.53 4.03 -7.97
C ILE A 38 -1.59 4.24 -6.90
N ARG A 39 -2.39 5.29 -7.05
CA ARG A 39 -3.46 5.56 -6.11
C ARG A 39 -4.48 4.43 -6.09
N GLN A 40 -4.81 3.89 -7.27
CA GLN A 40 -5.72 2.75 -7.35
C GLN A 40 -5.15 1.53 -6.64
N ILE A 41 -3.86 1.29 -6.82
CA ILE A 41 -3.20 0.17 -6.16
C ILE A 41 -3.23 0.36 -4.64
N GLU A 42 -2.96 1.57 -4.19
CA GLU A 42 -3.01 1.89 -2.77
C GLU A 42 -4.41 1.65 -2.20
N MET A 43 -5.42 2.13 -2.91
CA MET A 43 -6.80 1.95 -2.47
C MET A 43 -7.19 0.49 -2.39
N ARG A 44 -6.78 -0.30 -3.36
CA ARG A 44 -7.07 -1.73 -3.35
C ARG A 44 -6.37 -2.43 -2.20
N ALA A 45 -5.13 -2.06 -1.95
CA ALA A 45 -4.37 -2.65 -0.85
C ALA A 45 -5.03 -2.34 0.47
N LEU A 46 -5.41 -1.09 0.69
CA LEU A 46 -6.08 -0.69 1.92
C LEU A 46 -7.42 -1.39 2.08
N GLU A 47 -8.14 -1.56 0.98
CA GLU A 47 -9.42 -2.25 0.99
C GLU A 47 -9.25 -3.69 1.44
N LYS A 48 -8.22 -4.37 0.94
CA LYS A 48 -7.92 -5.74 1.33
C LYS A 48 -7.58 -5.84 2.81
N LEU A 49 -6.85 -4.87 3.32
CA LEU A 49 -6.49 -4.84 4.72
C LEU A 49 -7.69 -4.58 5.61
N ARG A 50 -8.72 -3.95 5.07
CA ARG A 50 -9.94 -3.67 5.82
C ARG A 50 -11.00 -4.77 5.67
N HIS A 51 -10.68 -5.80 4.93
CA HIS A 51 -11.61 -6.89 4.71
C HIS A 51 -11.98 -7.56 6.05
N PRO A 52 -13.26 -7.90 6.27
CA PRO A 52 -13.70 -8.46 7.54
C PRO A 52 -12.92 -9.67 8.02
N SER A 53 -12.52 -10.55 7.10
CA SER A 53 -11.79 -11.75 7.48
C SER A 53 -10.40 -11.44 8.03
N ARG A 54 -9.89 -10.24 7.78
CA ARG A 54 -8.57 -9.84 8.26
C ARG A 54 -8.67 -8.81 9.38
N ARG A 55 -9.86 -8.35 9.64
CA ARG A 55 -10.08 -7.30 10.63
C ARG A 55 -9.62 -7.71 12.01
N LYS A 56 -9.82 -8.95 12.35
CA LYS A 56 -9.41 -9.46 13.66
C LYS A 56 -7.91 -9.35 13.86
N LEU A 57 -7.15 -9.60 12.81
CA LEU A 57 -5.70 -9.48 12.87
C LEU A 57 -5.28 -8.03 13.07
N LEU A 58 -5.96 -7.11 12.39
CA LEU A 58 -5.65 -5.69 12.51
C LEU A 58 -6.05 -5.14 13.86
N GLU A 59 -7.10 -5.65 14.43
CA GLU A 59 -7.54 -5.20 15.74
C GLU A 59 -6.51 -5.47 16.81
N GLY A 60 -5.66 -6.46 16.60
CA GLY A 60 -4.58 -6.75 17.53
C GLY A 60 -3.49 -5.69 17.53
N TYR A 61 -3.46 -4.84 16.51
CA TYR A 61 -2.47 -3.78 16.39
C TYR A 61 -3.01 -2.41 16.78
N PHE A 62 -4.28 -2.31 16.89
CA PHE A 62 -4.94 -1.06 17.23
C PHE A 62 -5.59 -1.19 18.59
#